data_6402e7d1d811893aaab3de1f55af9f74
#
_entry.id   6402e7d1d811893aaab3de1f55af9f74
#
_cell.length_a   1.000
_cell.length_b   1.000
_cell.length_c   1.000
_cell.angle_alpha   90.00
_cell.angle_beta   90.00
_cell.angle_gamma   90.00
#
_symmetry.space_group_name_H-M   'P 1'
#
loop_
_entity.id
_entity.type
_entity.pdbx_description
1 polymer ?
#
loop_
_entity_poly.entity_id
_entity_poly.type
_entity_poly.pdbx_seq_one_letter_code
_entity_poly.pdbx_strand_id
1 'polypeptide(L)'
;MKYYIIAGEASGDLHGSNLITALRKLDSMAEIRCWGGDKMHAAGGLLVKHYRELAFMGFIEVLKNLRAIFKNLAFCKTDILNYNPDALILIDYPGFNLRIAKWAKQQGFKVIYYIAPQVWAWKENRVKNIKKHVDKMLVILPFEKAFYAKWDYEVEYVGHPLVKVIHEFKESNIEPSLSIFKHLQPSSIIIAVLPGSRTQEINTKLPIMLSVAKHFPDCEFVVAMAPGIDADYYNSFLTGYKNVTTVNDETYSLLLKATAALVTSGTATLETALFGVPEIVCYKGSPVSYAIAKRLLTIKYICLVNLIMDKEVVKELIQEALTEDNLVAELQQLLTNATRQQQLQQDYTDLKTLLTKGGDATANAAKSIYKFLSPT
;
A
#
# COMPACT_ATOMS: atom_id res chain seq x y z
N MET A 1 -26.13 6.75 -11.80
CA MET A 1 -26.19 6.45 -10.34
C MET A 1 -25.38 7.47 -9.55
N LYS A 2 -25.72 7.66 -8.27
CA LYS A 2 -24.98 8.52 -7.35
C LYS A 2 -24.08 7.69 -6.44
N TYR A 3 -22.77 7.96 -6.47
CA TYR A 3 -21.80 7.25 -5.65
C TYR A 3 -21.14 8.20 -4.66
N TYR A 4 -20.97 7.75 -3.43
CA TYR A 4 -20.18 8.46 -2.43
C TYR A 4 -18.97 7.62 -2.06
N ILE A 5 -17.75 8.08 -2.36
CA ILE A 5 -16.51 7.30 -2.20
C ILE A 5 -15.65 7.91 -1.11
N ILE A 6 -15.15 7.08 -0.17
CA ILE A 6 -14.29 7.55 0.92
C ILE A 6 -12.96 6.82 0.89
N ALA A 7 -11.88 7.57 0.65
CA ALA A 7 -10.49 7.16 0.75
C ALA A 7 -9.73 8.13 1.67
N GLY A 8 -9.01 7.62 2.65
CA GLY A 8 -8.36 8.45 3.69
C GLY A 8 -6.86 8.59 3.56
N GLU A 9 -6.22 8.03 2.52
CA GLU A 9 -4.78 8.00 2.33
C GLU A 9 -4.42 8.12 0.84
N ALA A 10 -3.13 8.41 0.54
CA ALA A 10 -2.63 8.56 -0.82
C ALA A 10 -2.84 7.30 -1.69
N SER A 11 -2.64 6.11 -1.12
CA SER A 11 -2.92 4.82 -1.80
C SER A 11 -4.40 4.67 -2.13
N GLY A 12 -5.27 5.06 -1.18
CA GLY A 12 -6.71 5.08 -1.37
C GLY A 12 -7.15 6.06 -2.46
N ASP A 13 -6.51 7.23 -2.57
CA ASP A 13 -6.75 8.21 -3.65
C ASP A 13 -6.41 7.63 -5.03
N LEU A 14 -5.28 6.92 -5.14
CA LEU A 14 -4.91 6.22 -6.38
C LEU A 14 -5.93 5.13 -6.75
N HIS A 15 -6.32 4.28 -5.81
CA HIS A 15 -7.28 3.21 -6.07
C HIS A 15 -8.69 3.77 -6.35
N GLY A 16 -9.06 4.84 -5.64
CA GLY A 16 -10.33 5.54 -5.85
C GLY A 16 -10.41 6.20 -7.22
N SER A 17 -9.34 6.83 -7.68
CA SER A 17 -9.29 7.46 -9.00
C SER A 17 -9.46 6.46 -10.14
N ASN A 18 -8.77 5.31 -10.04
CA ASN A 18 -8.91 4.23 -11.00
C ASN A 18 -10.34 3.64 -10.98
N LEU A 19 -10.94 3.47 -9.80
CA LEU A 19 -12.31 2.99 -9.65
C LEU A 19 -13.31 3.98 -10.24
N ILE A 20 -13.16 5.29 -10.01
CA ILE A 20 -13.98 6.35 -10.62
C ILE A 20 -13.96 6.25 -12.13
N THR A 21 -12.76 6.16 -12.71
CA THR A 21 -12.58 6.02 -14.16
C THR A 21 -13.28 4.76 -14.70
N ALA A 22 -13.17 3.63 -13.99
CA ALA A 22 -13.81 2.39 -14.41
C ALA A 22 -15.35 2.43 -14.25
N LEU A 23 -15.88 3.03 -13.18
CA LEU A 23 -17.32 3.21 -12.98
C LEU A 23 -17.93 4.09 -14.07
N ARG A 24 -17.28 5.20 -14.45
CA ARG A 24 -17.74 6.09 -15.52
C ARG A 24 -17.80 5.43 -16.90
N LYS A 25 -16.97 4.41 -17.14
CA LYS A 25 -17.06 3.59 -18.37
C LYS A 25 -18.32 2.71 -18.41
N LEU A 26 -18.84 2.32 -17.27
CA LEU A 26 -20.04 1.48 -17.14
C LEU A 26 -21.32 2.32 -16.95
N ASP A 27 -21.20 3.46 -16.29
CA ASP A 27 -22.26 4.41 -15.98
C ASP A 27 -21.80 5.81 -16.39
N SER A 28 -22.06 6.18 -17.65
CA SER A 28 -21.67 7.47 -18.23
C SER A 28 -22.31 8.68 -17.52
N MET A 29 -23.44 8.44 -16.83
CA MET A 29 -24.17 9.45 -16.05
C MET A 29 -23.84 9.37 -14.55
N ALA A 30 -22.76 8.70 -14.16
CA ALA A 30 -22.35 8.59 -12.76
C ALA A 30 -22.06 9.94 -12.14
N GLU A 31 -22.80 10.27 -11.10
CA GLU A 31 -22.49 11.38 -10.20
C GLU A 31 -21.64 10.85 -9.05
N ILE A 32 -20.43 11.37 -8.88
CA ILE A 32 -19.47 10.85 -7.89
C ILE A 32 -19.03 11.97 -6.97
N ARG A 33 -19.32 11.82 -5.69
CA ARG A 33 -18.87 12.69 -4.61
C ARG A 33 -17.85 11.93 -3.76
N CYS A 34 -16.73 12.56 -3.39
CA CYS A 34 -15.66 11.80 -2.75
C CYS A 34 -14.89 12.57 -1.67
N TRP A 35 -14.37 11.79 -0.72
CA TRP A 35 -13.26 12.12 0.14
C TRP A 35 -12.04 11.38 -0.42
N GLY A 36 -10.97 12.10 -0.73
CA GLY A 36 -9.80 11.54 -1.40
C GLY A 36 -8.75 12.59 -1.62
N GLY A 37 -8.18 12.65 -2.81
CA GLY A 37 -7.17 13.62 -3.18
C GLY A 37 -7.27 14.08 -4.62
N ASP A 38 -6.15 14.65 -5.11
CA ASP A 38 -6.05 15.24 -6.43
C ASP A 38 -6.32 14.24 -7.56
N LYS A 39 -5.95 12.96 -7.38
CA LYS A 39 -6.18 11.92 -8.39
C LYS A 39 -7.66 11.57 -8.54
N MET A 40 -8.41 11.45 -7.45
CA MET A 40 -9.85 11.20 -7.50
C MET A 40 -10.59 12.41 -8.08
N HIS A 41 -10.13 13.63 -7.76
CA HIS A 41 -10.66 14.84 -8.37
C HIS A 41 -10.41 14.87 -9.88
N ALA A 42 -9.20 14.62 -10.34
CA ALA A 42 -8.83 14.57 -11.75
C ALA A 42 -9.59 13.48 -12.53
N ALA A 43 -9.95 12.36 -11.87
CA ALA A 43 -10.80 11.30 -12.44
C ALA A 43 -12.29 11.71 -12.55
N GLY A 44 -12.65 12.90 -12.09
CA GLY A 44 -14.00 13.48 -12.18
C GLY A 44 -14.86 13.29 -10.94
N GLY A 45 -14.29 12.91 -9.80
CA GLY A 45 -14.97 12.95 -8.50
C GLY A 45 -15.11 14.38 -7.98
N LEU A 46 -16.29 14.73 -7.44
CA LEU A 46 -16.48 16.00 -6.72
C LEU A 46 -15.83 15.86 -5.34
N LEU A 47 -14.63 16.44 -5.17
CA LEU A 47 -13.87 16.38 -3.93
C LEU A 47 -14.52 17.23 -2.84
N VAL A 48 -14.90 16.57 -1.73
CA VAL A 48 -15.51 17.20 -0.54
C VAL A 48 -14.45 17.51 0.50
N LYS A 49 -13.51 16.57 0.68
CA LYS A 49 -12.44 16.71 1.65
C LYS A 49 -11.19 15.99 1.18
N HIS A 50 -10.04 16.67 1.32
CA HIS A 50 -8.76 16.12 0.93
C HIS A 50 -8.19 15.22 2.04
N TYR A 51 -7.61 14.05 1.67
CA TYR A 51 -7.06 13.10 2.66
C TYR A 51 -5.94 13.71 3.52
N ARG A 52 -5.20 14.70 3.01
CA ARG A 52 -4.18 15.42 3.80
C ARG A 52 -4.75 16.11 5.03
N GLU A 53 -6.02 16.49 5.00
CA GLU A 53 -6.74 17.06 6.16
C GLU A 53 -7.23 15.98 7.15
N LEU A 54 -7.12 14.70 6.78
CA LEU A 54 -7.53 13.54 7.58
C LEU A 54 -6.33 12.84 8.25
N ALA A 55 -5.11 13.22 7.88
CA ALA A 55 -3.88 12.55 8.28
C ALA A 55 -3.52 12.83 9.75
N PHE A 56 -4.26 12.21 10.66
CA PHE A 56 -3.89 12.07 12.06
C PHE A 56 -3.39 10.64 12.28
N MET A 57 -2.07 10.43 12.21
CA MET A 57 -1.47 9.12 12.32
C MET A 57 -0.49 9.05 13.50
N GLY A 58 -0.70 8.07 14.35
CA GLY A 58 0.02 7.82 15.59
C GLY A 58 -0.94 7.81 16.78
N PHE A 59 -0.71 6.91 17.74
CA PHE A 59 -1.60 6.76 18.90
C PHE A 59 -1.75 8.07 19.69
N ILE A 60 -0.66 8.83 19.83
CA ILE A 60 -0.63 10.12 20.53
C ILE A 60 -1.33 11.21 19.71
N GLU A 61 -1.12 11.23 18.39
CA GLU A 61 -1.76 12.21 17.49
C GLU A 61 -3.26 11.98 17.38
N VAL A 62 -3.70 10.72 17.32
CA VAL A 62 -5.13 10.35 17.36
C VAL A 62 -5.77 10.82 18.66
N LEU A 63 -5.11 10.63 19.83
CA LEU A 63 -5.65 11.10 21.12
C LEU A 63 -5.74 12.63 21.18
N LYS A 64 -4.74 13.35 20.67
CA LYS A 64 -4.75 14.82 20.62
C LYS A 64 -5.82 15.38 19.68
N ASN A 65 -6.17 14.65 18.62
CA ASN A 65 -7.06 15.09 17.55
C ASN A 65 -8.46 14.43 17.57
N LEU A 66 -8.86 13.79 18.67
CA LEU A 66 -10.18 13.15 18.80
C LEU A 66 -11.33 14.06 18.40
N ARG A 67 -11.29 15.35 18.81
CA ARG A 67 -12.32 16.34 18.45
C ARG A 67 -12.43 16.55 16.94
N ALA A 68 -11.30 16.63 16.23
CA ALA A 68 -11.28 16.76 14.77
C ALA A 68 -11.81 15.49 14.09
N ILE A 69 -11.47 14.31 14.58
CA ILE A 69 -11.99 13.04 14.06
C ILE A 69 -13.53 12.99 14.23
N PHE A 70 -14.06 13.34 15.38
CA PHE A 70 -15.52 13.37 15.60
C PHE A 70 -16.21 14.43 14.75
N LYS A 71 -15.61 15.61 14.58
CA LYS A 71 -16.11 16.66 13.68
C LYS A 71 -16.15 16.18 12.25
N ASN A 72 -15.10 15.51 11.78
CA ASN A 72 -15.05 14.94 10.43
C ASN A 72 -16.10 13.84 10.26
N LEU A 73 -16.31 12.97 11.25
CA LEU A 73 -17.37 11.95 11.19
C LEU A 73 -18.77 12.59 11.12
N ALA A 74 -19.04 13.62 11.91
CA ALA A 74 -20.32 14.33 11.88
C ALA A 74 -20.55 15.01 10.52
N PHE A 75 -19.54 15.72 10.04
CA PHE A 75 -19.60 16.37 8.72
C PHE A 75 -19.83 15.36 7.59
N CYS A 76 -19.09 14.24 7.58
CA CYS A 76 -19.25 13.19 6.58
C CYS A 76 -20.68 12.62 6.56
N LYS A 77 -21.25 12.35 7.73
CA LYS A 77 -22.62 11.84 7.87
C LYS A 77 -23.64 12.81 7.32
N THR A 78 -23.54 14.10 7.68
CA THR A 78 -24.45 15.15 7.18
C THR A 78 -24.33 15.29 5.66
N ASP A 79 -23.11 15.24 5.13
CA ASP A 79 -22.86 15.37 3.70
C ASP A 79 -23.41 14.18 2.90
N ILE A 80 -23.27 12.94 3.42
CA ILE A 80 -23.87 11.73 2.84
C ILE A 80 -25.39 11.83 2.82
N LEU A 81 -26.03 12.28 3.92
CA LEU A 81 -27.48 12.44 3.97
C LEU A 81 -27.98 13.45 2.94
N ASN A 82 -27.31 14.60 2.84
CA ASN A 82 -27.69 15.66 1.89
C ASN A 82 -27.51 15.21 0.43
N TYR A 83 -26.46 14.44 0.15
CA TYR A 83 -26.20 13.96 -1.20
C TYR A 83 -27.09 12.78 -1.59
N ASN A 84 -27.51 11.98 -0.61
CA ASN A 84 -28.38 10.81 -0.75
C ASN A 84 -27.89 9.84 -1.87
N PRO A 85 -26.71 9.20 -1.71
CA PRO A 85 -26.16 8.33 -2.74
C PRO A 85 -26.90 7.00 -2.86
N ASP A 86 -26.88 6.37 -4.05
CA ASP A 86 -27.33 5.00 -4.27
C ASP A 86 -26.43 3.99 -3.58
N ALA A 87 -25.13 4.30 -3.43
CA ALA A 87 -24.18 3.51 -2.69
C ALA A 87 -23.06 4.34 -2.06
N LEU A 88 -22.60 3.85 -0.91
CA LEU A 88 -21.42 4.31 -0.23
C LEU A 88 -20.29 3.30 -0.48
N ILE A 89 -19.18 3.76 -1.07
CA ILE A 89 -18.00 2.94 -1.37
C ILE A 89 -16.86 3.37 -0.44
N LEU A 90 -16.40 2.44 0.39
CA LEU A 90 -15.37 2.66 1.39
C LEU A 90 -14.08 1.99 0.93
N ILE A 91 -13.00 2.75 0.80
CA ILE A 91 -11.70 2.22 0.36
C ILE A 91 -10.73 2.24 1.54
N ASP A 92 -10.28 1.06 1.98
CA ASP A 92 -9.36 0.90 3.12
C ASP A 92 -9.74 1.79 4.34
N TYR A 93 -8.78 2.47 5.00
CA TYR A 93 -8.98 3.46 6.08
C TYR A 93 -9.94 3.00 7.20
N PRO A 94 -9.70 1.83 7.81
CA PRO A 94 -10.68 1.13 8.64
C PRO A 94 -11.10 1.89 9.90
N GLY A 95 -10.21 2.72 10.46
CA GLY A 95 -10.49 3.50 11.66
C GLY A 95 -11.67 4.46 11.51
N PHE A 96 -11.85 5.04 10.34
CA PHE A 96 -12.93 5.94 9.98
C PHE A 96 -14.06 5.20 9.26
N ASN A 97 -13.71 4.47 8.22
CA ASN A 97 -14.65 3.84 7.31
C ASN A 97 -15.59 2.82 8.00
N LEU A 98 -15.11 2.03 8.95
CA LEU A 98 -15.99 1.09 9.68
C LEU A 98 -17.03 1.80 10.59
N ARG A 99 -16.73 3.00 11.09
CA ARG A 99 -17.69 3.80 11.84
C ARG A 99 -18.76 4.40 10.93
N ILE A 100 -18.35 4.85 9.74
CA ILE A 100 -19.29 5.33 8.71
C ILE A 100 -20.14 4.17 8.19
N ALA A 101 -19.56 2.99 7.90
CA ALA A 101 -20.29 1.80 7.47
C ALA A 101 -21.42 1.43 8.42
N LYS A 102 -21.10 1.34 9.75
CA LYS A 102 -22.10 1.04 10.76
C LYS A 102 -23.26 2.03 10.76
N TRP A 103 -22.96 3.32 10.71
CA TRP A 103 -23.99 4.37 10.71
C TRP A 103 -24.78 4.35 9.39
N ALA A 104 -24.13 4.27 8.24
CA ALA A 104 -24.77 4.29 6.93
C ALA A 104 -25.74 3.12 6.78
N LYS A 105 -25.36 1.92 7.24
CA LYS A 105 -26.26 0.77 7.26
C LYS A 105 -27.52 1.01 8.10
N GLN A 106 -27.40 1.68 9.23
CA GLN A 106 -28.55 2.07 10.07
C GLN A 106 -29.46 3.10 9.40
N GLN A 107 -28.93 3.91 8.46
CA GLN A 107 -29.71 4.85 7.66
C GLN A 107 -30.29 4.21 6.37
N GLY A 108 -30.05 2.93 6.13
CA GLY A 108 -30.58 2.23 4.95
C GLY A 108 -29.72 2.34 3.68
N PHE A 109 -28.55 2.96 3.75
CA PHE A 109 -27.65 3.04 2.59
C PHE A 109 -27.05 1.67 2.24
N LYS A 110 -26.82 1.41 0.96
CA LYS A 110 -26.01 0.28 0.49
C LYS A 110 -24.53 0.60 0.75
N VAL A 111 -23.85 -0.27 1.48
CA VAL A 111 -22.43 -0.10 1.86
C VAL A 111 -21.58 -1.13 1.17
N ILE A 112 -20.64 -0.67 0.37
CA ILE A 112 -19.65 -1.47 -0.35
C ILE A 112 -18.28 -1.16 0.22
N TYR A 113 -17.49 -2.18 0.51
CA TYR A 113 -16.11 -2.00 0.98
C TYR A 113 -15.15 -2.56 -0.06
N TYR A 114 -14.28 -1.71 -0.59
CA TYR A 114 -13.23 -2.05 -1.54
C TYR A 114 -11.87 -1.91 -0.88
N ILE A 115 -11.02 -2.93 -1.00
CA ILE A 115 -9.76 -3.09 -0.28
C ILE A 115 -10.04 -3.28 1.23
N ALA A 116 -10.25 -4.54 1.61
CA ALA A 116 -10.66 -4.92 2.95
C ALA A 116 -9.66 -4.48 4.03
N PRO A 117 -10.15 -4.14 5.24
CA PRO A 117 -9.28 -3.94 6.38
C PRO A 117 -8.50 -5.22 6.70
N GLN A 118 -7.22 -5.09 7.03
CA GLN A 118 -6.34 -6.22 7.36
C GLN A 118 -6.67 -6.85 8.73
N VAL A 119 -7.94 -7.19 8.95
CA VAL A 119 -8.41 -7.78 10.22
C VAL A 119 -7.88 -9.20 10.44
N TRP A 120 -7.50 -9.88 9.38
CA TRP A 120 -6.85 -11.19 9.39
C TRP A 120 -5.49 -11.18 10.10
N ALA A 121 -4.82 -10.02 10.19
CA ALA A 121 -3.53 -9.90 10.83
C ALA A 121 -3.61 -9.83 12.38
N TRP A 122 -4.66 -9.24 12.97
CA TRP A 122 -4.64 -8.94 14.41
C TRP A 122 -5.98 -8.80 15.13
N LYS A 123 -7.10 -8.71 14.44
CA LYS A 123 -8.43 -8.52 15.07
C LYS A 123 -9.53 -9.23 14.29
N GLU A 124 -9.38 -10.52 14.10
CA GLU A 124 -10.30 -11.36 13.33
C GLU A 124 -11.77 -11.24 13.78
N ASN A 125 -12.03 -11.10 15.08
CA ASN A 125 -13.38 -10.94 15.61
C ASN A 125 -14.12 -9.69 15.08
N ARG A 126 -13.42 -8.72 14.50
CA ARG A 126 -14.04 -7.58 13.80
C ARG A 126 -14.84 -7.99 12.58
N VAL A 127 -14.57 -9.18 12.00
CA VAL A 127 -15.35 -9.71 10.86
C VAL A 127 -16.83 -9.77 11.20
N LYS A 128 -17.21 -10.12 12.43
CA LYS A 128 -18.61 -10.13 12.88
C LYS A 128 -19.31 -8.77 12.71
N ASN A 129 -18.60 -7.68 12.99
CA ASN A 129 -19.14 -6.34 12.82
C ASN A 129 -19.14 -5.89 11.36
N ILE A 130 -18.10 -6.26 10.60
CA ILE A 130 -18.02 -5.96 9.17
C ILE A 130 -19.18 -6.63 8.44
N LYS A 131 -19.39 -7.94 8.64
CA LYS A 131 -20.49 -8.71 8.06
C LYS A 131 -21.87 -8.09 8.30
N LYS A 132 -22.07 -7.43 9.45
CA LYS A 132 -23.35 -6.77 9.78
C LYS A 132 -23.59 -5.45 9.08
N HIS A 133 -22.51 -4.75 8.67
CA HIS A 133 -22.58 -3.35 8.25
C HIS A 133 -22.08 -3.11 6.82
N VAL A 134 -21.57 -4.14 6.15
CA VAL A 134 -21.09 -4.07 4.78
C VAL A 134 -21.88 -5.06 3.94
N ASP A 135 -22.58 -4.56 2.93
CA ASP A 135 -23.42 -5.37 2.05
C ASP A 135 -22.60 -6.14 1.01
N LYS A 136 -21.50 -5.55 0.56
CA LYS A 136 -20.59 -6.14 -0.40
C LYS A 136 -19.14 -5.82 -0.07
N MET A 137 -18.33 -6.87 0.07
CA MET A 137 -16.91 -6.79 0.35
C MET A 137 -16.11 -7.24 -0.87
N LEU A 138 -15.25 -6.34 -1.39
CA LEU A 138 -14.35 -6.60 -2.51
C LEU A 138 -12.92 -6.65 -1.98
N VAL A 139 -12.32 -7.83 -2.01
CA VAL A 139 -10.98 -8.09 -1.46
C VAL A 139 -9.93 -8.17 -2.56
N ILE A 140 -8.69 -7.82 -2.23
CA ILE A 140 -7.60 -7.74 -3.20
C ILE A 140 -6.47 -8.75 -2.95
N LEU A 141 -6.47 -9.44 -1.80
CA LEU A 141 -5.48 -10.47 -1.51
C LEU A 141 -6.11 -11.87 -1.72
N PRO A 142 -5.40 -12.79 -2.41
CA PRO A 142 -5.97 -14.09 -2.79
C PRO A 142 -6.48 -14.93 -1.61
N PHE A 143 -5.79 -14.86 -0.46
CA PHE A 143 -6.13 -15.64 0.74
C PHE A 143 -7.33 -15.07 1.52
N GLU A 144 -7.73 -13.81 1.28
CA GLU A 144 -8.82 -13.17 2.04
C GLU A 144 -10.16 -13.89 1.84
N LYS A 145 -10.41 -14.42 0.64
CA LYS A 145 -11.64 -15.19 0.40
C LYS A 145 -11.76 -16.40 1.33
N ALA A 146 -10.66 -17.16 1.48
CA ALA A 146 -10.62 -18.30 2.40
C ALA A 146 -10.67 -17.86 3.87
N PHE A 147 -10.08 -16.74 4.20
CA PHE A 147 -10.13 -16.15 5.54
C PHE A 147 -11.57 -15.77 5.93
N TYR A 148 -12.29 -15.02 5.09
CA TYR A 148 -13.65 -14.58 5.38
C TYR A 148 -14.66 -15.75 5.36
N ALA A 149 -14.43 -16.80 4.56
CA ALA A 149 -15.25 -18.01 4.54
C ALA A 149 -15.31 -18.73 5.90
N LYS A 150 -14.23 -18.65 6.72
CA LYS A 150 -14.23 -19.19 8.11
C LYS A 150 -15.26 -18.52 9.02
N TRP A 151 -15.74 -17.33 8.63
CA TRP A 151 -16.73 -16.54 9.35
C TRP A 151 -18.13 -16.59 8.69
N ASP A 152 -18.35 -17.53 7.75
CA ASP A 152 -19.57 -17.60 6.94
C ASP A 152 -19.88 -16.25 6.27
N TYR A 153 -18.84 -15.54 5.81
CA TYR A 153 -18.97 -14.27 5.12
C TYR A 153 -18.40 -14.38 3.70
N GLU A 154 -19.32 -14.35 2.73
CA GLU A 154 -18.95 -14.37 1.33
C GLU A 154 -18.37 -13.01 0.93
N VAL A 155 -17.18 -13.06 0.32
CA VAL A 155 -16.48 -11.88 -0.22
C VAL A 155 -16.02 -12.17 -1.64
N GLU A 156 -15.88 -11.13 -2.43
CA GLU A 156 -15.46 -11.26 -3.83
C GLU A 156 -13.99 -10.84 -3.99
N TYR A 157 -13.15 -11.76 -4.45
CA TYR A 157 -11.78 -11.45 -4.83
C TYR A 157 -11.77 -10.84 -6.23
N VAL A 158 -11.35 -9.59 -6.35
CA VAL A 158 -11.39 -8.82 -7.61
C VAL A 158 -10.04 -8.76 -8.33
N GLY A 159 -8.97 -9.32 -7.74
CA GLY A 159 -7.59 -9.18 -8.20
C GLY A 159 -6.86 -8.10 -7.41
N HIS A 160 -5.55 -7.94 -7.69
CA HIS A 160 -4.73 -6.95 -6.99
C HIS A 160 -4.42 -5.74 -7.89
N PRO A 161 -4.79 -4.50 -7.50
CA PRO A 161 -4.70 -3.34 -8.37
C PRO A 161 -3.27 -2.97 -8.79
N LEU A 162 -2.25 -3.28 -7.98
CA LEU A 162 -0.85 -3.00 -8.31
C LEU A 162 -0.36 -3.75 -9.55
N VAL A 163 -0.91 -4.93 -9.85
CA VAL A 163 -0.49 -5.72 -11.04
C VAL A 163 -0.66 -4.90 -12.31
N LYS A 164 -1.82 -4.28 -12.47
CA LYS A 164 -2.12 -3.43 -13.63
C LYS A 164 -1.27 -2.14 -13.63
N VAL A 165 -1.21 -1.46 -12.51
CA VAL A 165 -0.46 -0.19 -12.37
C VAL A 165 1.01 -0.39 -12.76
N ILE A 166 1.64 -1.46 -12.25
CA ILE A 166 3.05 -1.75 -12.55
C ILE A 166 3.24 -2.22 -14.00
N HIS A 167 2.30 -2.99 -14.53
CA HIS A 167 2.35 -3.42 -15.93
C HIS A 167 2.30 -2.21 -16.87
N GLU A 168 1.31 -1.33 -16.71
CA GLU A 168 1.16 -0.12 -17.50
C GLU A 168 2.39 0.80 -17.37
N PHE A 169 2.95 0.92 -16.17
CA PHE A 169 4.17 1.68 -15.95
C PHE A 169 5.37 1.10 -16.72
N LYS A 170 5.55 -0.23 -16.66
CA LYS A 170 6.64 -0.91 -17.40
C LYS A 170 6.51 -0.74 -18.92
N GLU A 171 5.29 -0.80 -19.45
CA GLU A 171 5.04 -0.62 -20.88
C GLU A 171 5.26 0.81 -21.34
N SER A 172 4.89 1.80 -20.53
CA SER A 172 5.04 3.23 -20.87
C SER A 172 6.47 3.77 -20.66
N ASN A 173 7.33 3.08 -19.90
CA ASN A 173 8.67 3.51 -19.54
C ASN A 173 9.75 2.50 -19.99
N ILE A 174 9.77 2.17 -21.27
CA ILE A 174 10.77 1.23 -21.85
C ILE A 174 12.19 1.77 -21.69
N GLU A 175 12.37 3.10 -21.74
CA GLU A 175 13.61 3.80 -21.42
C GLU A 175 13.37 4.88 -20.36
N PRO A 176 13.43 4.53 -19.06
CA PRO A 176 13.21 5.52 -18.01
C PRO A 176 14.34 6.57 -18.01
N SER A 177 13.98 7.79 -18.35
CA SER A 177 14.85 8.95 -18.28
C SER A 177 14.92 9.44 -16.83
N LEU A 178 15.71 8.76 -16.00
CA LEU A 178 16.02 9.28 -14.68
C LEU A 178 17.15 10.31 -14.80
N SER A 179 16.89 11.52 -14.32
CA SER A 179 17.90 12.59 -14.31
C SER A 179 19.15 12.17 -13.52
N ILE A 180 18.99 11.34 -12.50
CA ILE A 180 20.04 10.81 -11.64
C ILE A 180 20.96 9.81 -12.38
N PHE A 181 20.44 9.02 -13.33
CA PHE A 181 21.27 8.02 -14.04
C PHE A 181 22.17 8.62 -15.12
N LYS A 182 22.03 9.91 -15.45
CA LYS A 182 22.97 10.59 -16.36
C LYS A 182 24.41 10.62 -15.83
N HIS A 183 24.57 10.44 -14.52
CA HIS A 183 25.86 10.44 -13.84
C HIS A 183 26.37 9.06 -13.45
N LEU A 184 25.53 8.01 -13.57
CA LEU A 184 25.89 6.64 -13.23
C LEU A 184 26.37 5.89 -14.47
N GLN A 185 27.39 5.04 -14.29
CA GLN A 185 27.83 4.13 -15.35
C GLN A 185 26.72 3.12 -15.67
N PRO A 186 26.56 2.71 -16.92
CA PRO A 186 25.56 1.70 -17.30
C PRO A 186 25.71 0.35 -16.58
N SER A 187 26.92 0.06 -16.07
CA SER A 187 27.27 -1.16 -15.33
C SER A 187 27.16 -1.00 -13.81
N SER A 188 26.74 0.15 -13.30
CA SER A 188 26.60 0.36 -11.84
C SER A 188 25.56 -0.57 -11.22
N ILE A 189 25.93 -1.21 -10.11
CA ILE A 189 25.00 -1.99 -9.29
C ILE A 189 24.20 -1.00 -8.43
N ILE A 190 22.89 -0.93 -8.66
CA ILE A 190 22.01 0.01 -7.96
C ILE A 190 21.22 -0.70 -6.88
N ILE A 191 21.35 -0.22 -5.65
CA ILE A 191 20.59 -0.68 -4.49
C ILE A 191 19.52 0.37 -4.17
N ALA A 192 18.26 0.03 -4.40
CA ALA A 192 17.15 0.88 -4.03
C ALA A 192 16.93 0.84 -2.50
N VAL A 193 16.76 2.00 -1.88
CA VAL A 193 16.48 2.13 -0.45
C VAL A 193 15.11 2.79 -0.28
N LEU A 194 14.13 2.03 0.22
CA LEU A 194 12.76 2.48 0.45
C LEU A 194 12.49 2.53 1.97
N PRO A 195 12.83 3.65 2.64
CA PRO A 195 12.88 3.71 4.11
C PRO A 195 11.50 3.84 4.78
N GLY A 196 10.44 4.00 3.98
CA GLY A 196 9.06 4.18 4.43
C GLY A 196 8.50 5.56 4.07
N SER A 197 7.24 5.76 4.38
CA SER A 197 6.49 6.98 4.01
C SER A 197 6.30 7.98 5.16
N ARG A 198 6.78 7.67 6.37
CA ARG A 198 6.59 8.48 7.57
C ARG A 198 7.93 8.87 8.18
N THR A 199 8.02 10.09 8.70
CA THR A 199 9.26 10.60 9.35
C THR A 199 9.76 9.67 10.46
N GLN A 200 8.87 9.10 11.26
CA GLN A 200 9.25 8.15 12.31
C GLN A 200 9.86 6.86 11.73
N GLU A 201 9.33 6.36 10.62
CA GLU A 201 9.87 5.19 9.93
C GLU A 201 11.25 5.47 9.37
N ILE A 202 11.40 6.60 8.69
CA ILE A 202 12.65 7.06 8.08
C ILE A 202 13.72 7.24 9.16
N ASN A 203 13.44 8.00 10.22
CA ASN A 203 14.38 8.23 11.32
C ASN A 203 14.89 6.95 11.96
N THR A 204 14.04 5.93 12.04
CA THR A 204 14.39 4.68 12.72
C THR A 204 15.16 3.72 11.82
N LYS A 205 14.83 3.66 10.52
CA LYS A 205 15.33 2.62 9.62
C LYS A 205 16.40 3.10 8.65
N LEU A 206 16.25 4.33 8.12
CA LEU A 206 17.19 4.84 7.11
C LEU A 206 18.65 4.81 7.58
N PRO A 207 19.01 5.23 8.82
CA PRO A 207 20.40 5.16 9.28
C PRO A 207 20.96 3.72 9.26
N ILE A 208 20.13 2.72 9.61
CA ILE A 208 20.54 1.31 9.61
C ILE A 208 20.68 0.81 8.17
N MET A 209 19.75 1.17 7.28
CA MET A 209 19.83 0.80 5.87
C MET A 209 21.06 1.40 5.19
N LEU A 210 21.40 2.65 5.49
CA LEU A 210 22.53 3.35 4.89
C LEU A 210 23.88 2.90 5.47
N SER A 211 23.93 2.39 6.71
CA SER A 211 25.20 1.90 7.29
C SER A 211 25.84 0.79 6.46
N VAL A 212 25.03 0.09 5.64
CA VAL A 212 25.51 -0.95 4.75
C VAL A 212 26.33 -0.40 3.57
N ALA A 213 26.10 0.84 3.14
CA ALA A 213 26.70 1.40 1.92
C ALA A 213 28.25 1.41 1.95
N LYS A 214 28.85 1.56 3.13
CA LYS A 214 30.32 1.54 3.29
C LYS A 214 30.96 0.19 2.99
N HIS A 215 30.18 -0.91 3.07
CA HIS A 215 30.64 -2.28 2.79
C HIS A 215 30.52 -2.65 1.29
N PHE A 216 29.83 -1.82 0.51
CA PHE A 216 29.63 -2.02 -0.92
C PHE A 216 30.02 -0.74 -1.70
N PRO A 217 31.33 -0.41 -1.73
CA PRO A 217 31.78 0.85 -2.34
C PRO A 217 31.55 0.90 -3.87
N ASP A 218 31.40 -0.25 -4.51
CA ASP A 218 31.14 -0.37 -5.96
C ASP A 218 29.63 -0.36 -6.30
N CYS A 219 28.76 -0.24 -5.28
CA CYS A 219 27.32 -0.13 -5.44
C CYS A 219 26.85 1.29 -5.19
N GLU A 220 25.86 1.73 -5.95
CA GLU A 220 25.16 3.00 -5.76
C GLU A 220 23.86 2.78 -4.97
N PHE A 221 23.75 3.39 -3.81
CA PHE A 221 22.55 3.35 -2.98
C PHE A 221 21.66 4.55 -3.31
N VAL A 222 20.45 4.30 -3.74
CA VAL A 222 19.52 5.35 -4.14
C VAL A 222 18.31 5.32 -3.24
N VAL A 223 18.13 6.39 -2.45
CA VAL A 223 17.02 6.53 -1.51
C VAL A 223 15.81 7.11 -2.24
N ALA A 224 14.71 6.36 -2.29
CA ALA A 224 13.43 6.89 -2.73
C ALA A 224 12.82 7.74 -1.61
N MET A 225 12.74 9.05 -1.84
CA MET A 225 12.14 9.99 -0.89
C MET A 225 10.62 9.78 -0.84
N ALA A 226 10.06 9.86 0.35
CA ALA A 226 8.62 9.74 0.56
C ALA A 226 7.89 10.99 0.03
N PRO A 227 6.77 10.85 -0.69
CA PRO A 227 5.97 11.98 -1.13
C PRO A 227 5.55 12.88 0.05
N GLY A 228 5.77 14.18 -0.09
CA GLY A 228 5.39 15.18 0.92
C GLY A 228 6.37 15.33 2.09
N ILE A 229 7.54 14.70 2.03
CA ILE A 229 8.66 14.96 2.95
C ILE A 229 9.73 15.75 2.21
N ASP A 230 10.19 16.84 2.82
CA ASP A 230 11.14 17.76 2.22
C ASP A 230 12.48 17.08 1.93
N ALA A 231 13.10 17.40 0.79
CA ALA A 231 14.42 16.86 0.42
C ALA A 231 15.49 17.17 1.47
N ASP A 232 15.43 18.36 2.06
CA ASP A 232 16.35 18.80 3.10
C ASP A 232 16.32 17.93 4.34
N TYR A 233 15.18 17.28 4.62
CA TYR A 233 15.05 16.32 5.71
C TYR A 233 16.00 15.12 5.56
N TYR A 234 16.26 14.69 4.32
CA TYR A 234 17.14 13.55 4.03
C TYR A 234 18.62 13.92 4.11
N ASN A 235 19.00 15.20 3.91
CA ASN A 235 20.38 15.64 3.85
C ASN A 235 21.20 15.24 5.08
N SER A 236 20.59 15.27 6.27
CA SER A 236 21.26 14.88 7.52
C SER A 236 21.65 13.39 7.57
N PHE A 237 20.94 12.52 6.86
CA PHE A 237 21.23 11.08 6.78
C PHE A 237 22.28 10.74 5.74
N LEU A 238 22.46 11.60 4.73
CA LEU A 238 23.35 11.34 3.58
C LEU A 238 24.79 11.80 3.86
N THR A 239 25.01 12.62 4.89
CA THR A 239 26.32 13.16 5.22
C THR A 239 27.32 12.03 5.50
N GLY A 240 28.46 12.06 4.81
CA GLY A 240 29.56 11.09 4.97
C GLY A 240 29.53 9.90 4.01
N TYR A 241 28.46 9.72 3.22
CA TYR A 241 28.40 8.71 2.18
C TYR A 241 28.78 9.30 0.81
N LYS A 242 29.61 8.57 0.04
CA LYS A 242 30.02 8.97 -1.31
C LYS A 242 29.20 8.32 -2.41
N ASN A 243 28.59 7.17 -2.09
CA ASN A 243 27.82 6.30 -2.98
C ASN A 243 26.35 6.22 -2.59
N VAL A 244 25.82 7.30 -2.00
CA VAL A 244 24.39 7.41 -1.61
C VAL A 244 23.81 8.68 -2.22
N THR A 245 22.69 8.51 -2.93
CA THR A 245 21.94 9.62 -3.53
C THR A 245 20.43 9.47 -3.25
N THR A 246 19.63 10.44 -3.68
CA THR A 246 18.17 10.43 -3.50
C THR A 246 17.44 10.65 -4.80
N VAL A 247 16.21 10.13 -4.87
CA VAL A 247 15.23 10.44 -5.94
C VAL A 247 13.92 10.87 -5.33
N ASN A 248 13.23 11.82 -5.96
CA ASN A 248 11.92 12.29 -5.56
C ASN A 248 10.88 11.90 -6.62
N ASP A 249 9.75 11.33 -6.17
CA ASP A 249 8.62 10.92 -7.02
C ASP A 249 8.98 9.93 -8.17
N GLU A 250 10.15 9.28 -8.09
CA GLU A 250 10.68 8.38 -9.13
C GLU A 250 10.90 6.95 -8.63
N THR A 251 10.16 6.51 -7.59
CA THR A 251 10.33 5.18 -6.99
C THR A 251 10.21 4.04 -8.01
N TYR A 252 9.24 4.10 -8.91
CA TYR A 252 9.05 3.05 -9.92
C TYR A 252 10.14 3.04 -10.97
N SER A 253 10.61 4.20 -11.38
CA SER A 253 11.76 4.32 -12.29
C SER A 253 13.04 3.78 -11.65
N LEU A 254 13.23 4.03 -10.34
CA LEU A 254 14.33 3.46 -9.57
C LEU A 254 14.23 1.93 -9.54
N LEU A 255 13.05 1.37 -9.24
CA LEU A 255 12.84 -0.08 -9.19
C LEU A 255 13.05 -0.76 -10.55
N LEU A 256 12.82 -0.09 -11.69
CA LEU A 256 13.13 -0.62 -13.01
C LEU A 256 14.64 -0.82 -13.23
N LYS A 257 15.50 -0.11 -12.53
CA LYS A 257 16.96 -0.14 -12.68
C LYS A 257 17.67 -0.80 -11.50
N ALA A 258 16.99 -1.02 -10.39
CA ALA A 258 17.61 -1.56 -9.18
C ALA A 258 17.99 -3.03 -9.36
N THR A 259 19.18 -3.39 -8.90
CA THR A 259 19.70 -4.76 -8.83
C THR A 259 19.17 -5.47 -7.59
N ALA A 260 19.05 -4.74 -6.47
CA ALA A 260 18.45 -5.20 -5.21
C ALA A 260 17.84 -4.03 -4.45
N ALA A 261 17.06 -4.32 -3.40
CA ALA A 261 16.42 -3.29 -2.60
C ALA A 261 16.42 -3.58 -1.11
N LEU A 262 16.54 -2.51 -0.31
CA LEU A 262 16.26 -2.50 1.13
C LEU A 262 14.91 -1.82 1.32
N VAL A 263 13.90 -2.55 1.80
CA VAL A 263 12.51 -2.07 1.75
C VAL A 263 11.85 -2.12 3.12
N THR A 264 11.27 -1.01 3.54
CA THR A 264 10.41 -1.01 4.74
C THR A 264 9.16 -1.85 4.50
N SER A 265 8.81 -2.70 5.48
CA SER A 265 7.59 -3.51 5.42
C SER A 265 6.34 -2.64 5.17
N GLY A 266 5.58 -2.98 4.14
CA GLY A 266 4.39 -2.28 3.67
C GLY A 266 4.07 -2.66 2.23
N THR A 267 3.26 -1.87 1.55
CA THR A 267 2.89 -2.06 0.13
C THR A 267 4.13 -2.06 -0.78
N ALA A 268 5.16 -1.30 -0.42
CA ALA A 268 6.40 -1.19 -1.18
C ALA A 268 7.10 -2.54 -1.39
N THR A 269 6.95 -3.50 -0.47
CA THR A 269 7.52 -4.85 -0.66
C THR A 269 6.85 -5.58 -1.83
N LEU A 270 5.53 -5.48 -1.95
CA LEU A 270 4.82 -6.09 -3.07
C LEU A 270 5.12 -5.37 -4.39
N GLU A 271 5.26 -4.05 -4.37
CA GLU A 271 5.68 -3.27 -5.53
C GLU A 271 7.06 -3.72 -6.01
N THR A 272 8.04 -3.79 -5.11
CA THR A 272 9.42 -4.23 -5.39
C THR A 272 9.45 -5.64 -6.02
N ALA A 273 8.73 -6.59 -5.43
CA ALA A 273 8.62 -7.95 -5.95
C ALA A 273 7.96 -8.00 -7.34
N LEU A 274 6.93 -7.19 -7.60
CA LEU A 274 6.26 -7.10 -8.92
C LEU A 274 7.15 -6.42 -9.98
N PHE A 275 8.08 -5.56 -9.56
CA PHE A 275 9.16 -5.09 -10.43
C PHE A 275 10.20 -6.19 -10.72
N GLY A 276 10.24 -7.26 -9.94
CA GLY A 276 11.21 -8.36 -10.07
C GLY A 276 12.53 -8.06 -9.37
N VAL A 277 12.57 -7.09 -8.46
CA VAL A 277 13.77 -6.67 -7.75
C VAL A 277 13.95 -7.50 -6.47
N PRO A 278 15.07 -8.24 -6.30
CA PRO A 278 15.41 -8.91 -5.06
C PRO A 278 15.43 -7.93 -3.89
N GLU A 279 14.78 -8.28 -2.78
CA GLU A 279 14.63 -7.35 -1.66
C GLU A 279 14.89 -7.97 -0.29
N ILE A 280 15.31 -7.11 0.65
CA ILE A 280 15.36 -7.40 2.08
C ILE A 280 14.34 -6.50 2.77
N VAL A 281 13.45 -7.12 3.54
CA VAL A 281 12.41 -6.39 4.25
C VAL A 281 12.92 -5.93 5.61
N CYS A 282 12.89 -4.62 5.83
CA CYS A 282 13.39 -3.96 7.03
C CYS A 282 12.23 -3.49 7.90
N TYR A 283 12.14 -3.99 9.13
CA TYR A 283 11.12 -3.53 10.08
C TYR A 283 11.70 -3.24 11.46
N LYS A 284 11.51 -2.00 11.91
CA LYS A 284 11.84 -1.57 13.27
C LYS A 284 10.77 -0.59 13.76
N GLY A 285 10.13 -0.92 14.85
CA GLY A 285 9.14 -0.09 15.53
C GLY A 285 9.53 0.17 16.98
N SER A 286 8.71 0.94 17.72
CA SER A 286 8.98 1.11 19.15
C SER A 286 8.92 -0.25 19.86
N PRO A 287 9.83 -0.54 20.82
CA PRO A 287 9.85 -1.83 21.52
C PRO A 287 8.52 -2.18 22.19
N VAL A 288 7.87 -1.17 22.77
CA VAL A 288 6.56 -1.34 23.46
C VAL A 288 5.48 -1.71 22.43
N SER A 289 5.38 -0.97 21.32
CA SER A 289 4.39 -1.26 20.27
C SER A 289 4.62 -2.64 19.66
N TYR A 290 5.87 -3.03 19.45
CA TYR A 290 6.22 -4.33 18.92
C TYR A 290 5.87 -5.46 19.91
N ALA A 291 6.18 -5.32 21.19
CA ALA A 291 5.84 -6.31 22.21
C ALA A 291 4.32 -6.55 22.31
N ILE A 292 3.53 -5.49 22.17
CA ILE A 292 2.07 -5.58 22.08
C ILE A 292 1.64 -6.25 20.79
N ALA A 293 2.18 -5.81 19.65
CA ALA A 293 1.86 -6.38 18.34
C ALA A 293 2.19 -7.87 18.28
N LYS A 294 3.38 -8.29 18.73
CA LYS A 294 3.81 -9.69 18.76
C LYS A 294 2.85 -10.63 19.52
N ARG A 295 2.15 -10.10 20.55
CA ARG A 295 1.16 -10.87 21.32
C ARG A 295 -0.22 -10.92 20.64
N LEU A 296 -0.51 -9.96 19.78
CA LEU A 296 -1.82 -9.80 19.13
C LEU A 296 -1.83 -10.32 17.69
N LEU A 297 -0.67 -10.36 17.04
CA LEU A 297 -0.55 -10.82 15.66
C LEU A 297 -0.56 -12.34 15.59
N THR A 298 -1.36 -12.87 14.69
CA THR A 298 -1.48 -14.32 14.41
C THR A 298 -0.79 -14.71 13.11
N ILE A 299 -0.13 -13.76 12.46
CA ILE A 299 0.55 -13.94 11.17
C ILE A 299 1.98 -14.43 11.33
N LYS A 300 2.44 -15.28 10.40
CA LYS A 300 3.81 -15.79 10.36
C LYS A 300 4.81 -14.77 9.81
N TYR A 301 4.37 -13.93 8.90
CA TYR A 301 5.16 -12.96 8.15
C TYR A 301 4.56 -11.57 8.26
N ILE A 302 5.37 -10.53 8.05
CA ILE A 302 4.91 -9.14 8.12
C ILE A 302 4.84 -8.47 6.74
N CYS A 303 5.53 -8.96 5.73
CA CYS A 303 5.46 -8.41 4.38
C CYS A 303 4.41 -9.14 3.53
N LEU A 304 3.82 -8.40 2.59
CA LEU A 304 2.75 -8.93 1.73
C LEU A 304 3.24 -10.07 0.85
N VAL A 305 4.48 -10.04 0.37
CA VAL A 305 5.05 -11.09 -0.49
C VAL A 305 5.01 -12.44 0.22
N ASN A 306 5.58 -12.52 1.42
CA ASN A 306 5.63 -13.76 2.21
C ASN A 306 4.23 -14.20 2.66
N LEU A 307 3.37 -13.24 3.04
CA LEU A 307 1.97 -13.52 3.42
C LEU A 307 1.15 -14.12 2.29
N ILE A 308 1.26 -13.55 1.07
CA ILE A 308 0.52 -14.03 -0.09
C ILE A 308 1.00 -15.41 -0.52
N MET A 309 2.31 -15.65 -0.46
CA MET A 309 2.93 -16.91 -0.87
C MET A 309 2.91 -17.98 0.24
N ASP A 310 2.53 -17.61 1.47
CA ASP A 310 2.60 -18.44 2.71
C ASP A 310 3.95 -19.14 2.90
N LYS A 311 5.04 -18.48 2.45
CA LYS A 311 6.43 -18.94 2.63
C LYS A 311 7.39 -17.75 2.71
N GLU A 312 8.60 -17.98 3.24
CA GLU A 312 9.68 -16.99 3.26
C GLU A 312 10.28 -16.85 1.84
N VAL A 313 9.67 -16.04 1.01
CA VAL A 313 10.20 -15.67 -0.31
C VAL A 313 11.33 -14.66 -0.16
N VAL A 314 11.10 -13.61 0.63
CA VAL A 314 12.06 -12.55 0.90
C VAL A 314 12.43 -12.55 2.38
N LYS A 315 13.67 -12.18 2.68
CA LYS A 315 14.15 -12.13 4.08
C LYS A 315 13.51 -10.96 4.82
N GLU A 316 12.94 -11.23 5.98
CA GLU A 316 12.41 -10.21 6.89
C GLU A 316 13.38 -10.01 8.06
N LEU A 317 14.02 -8.84 8.14
CA LEU A 317 14.83 -8.43 9.28
C LEU A 317 13.98 -7.55 10.21
N ILE A 318 13.58 -8.14 11.34
CA ILE A 318 12.58 -7.55 12.24
C ILE A 318 13.26 -7.17 13.56
N GLN A 319 13.09 -5.93 14.01
CA GLN A 319 13.53 -5.39 15.29
C GLN A 319 15.05 -5.61 15.56
N GLU A 320 15.39 -6.53 16.46
CA GLU A 320 16.76 -6.85 16.86
C GLU A 320 17.55 -7.54 15.72
N ALA A 321 16.86 -8.20 14.80
CA ALA A 321 17.49 -8.78 13.61
C ALA A 321 17.85 -7.72 12.56
N LEU A 322 17.26 -6.52 12.61
CA LEU A 322 17.62 -5.42 11.72
C LEU A 322 18.91 -4.74 12.23
N THR A 323 20.03 -5.34 11.87
CA THR A 323 21.40 -4.87 12.17
C THR A 323 22.17 -4.66 10.87
N GLU A 324 23.26 -3.88 10.94
CA GLU A 324 24.18 -3.68 9.83
C GLU A 324 24.75 -5.02 9.33
N ASP A 325 25.23 -5.86 10.23
CA ASP A 325 25.86 -7.15 9.88
C ASP A 325 24.88 -8.08 9.15
N ASN A 326 23.66 -8.19 9.64
CA ASN A 326 22.64 -9.02 8.99
C ASN A 326 22.25 -8.46 7.61
N LEU A 327 22.12 -7.13 7.49
CA LEU A 327 21.84 -6.51 6.20
C LEU A 327 22.98 -6.72 5.20
N VAL A 328 24.24 -6.61 5.62
CA VAL A 328 25.41 -6.86 4.79
C VAL A 328 25.41 -8.31 4.31
N ALA A 329 25.22 -9.27 5.24
CA ALA A 329 25.19 -10.69 4.90
C ALA A 329 24.08 -11.03 3.89
N GLU A 330 22.86 -10.55 4.12
CA GLU A 330 21.73 -10.81 3.23
C GLU A 330 21.89 -10.09 1.86
N LEU A 331 22.37 -8.84 1.85
CA LEU A 331 22.61 -8.12 0.60
C LEU A 331 23.71 -8.81 -0.24
N GLN A 332 24.77 -9.30 0.41
CA GLN A 332 25.80 -10.10 -0.26
C GLN A 332 25.20 -11.34 -0.93
N GLN A 333 24.29 -12.06 -0.25
CA GLN A 333 23.60 -13.22 -0.82
C GLN A 333 22.74 -12.83 -2.03
N LEU A 334 22.01 -11.70 -1.98
CA LEU A 334 21.21 -11.24 -3.11
C LEU A 334 22.08 -10.87 -4.33
N LEU A 335 23.29 -10.35 -4.09
CA LEU A 335 24.17 -9.89 -5.18
C LEU A 335 25.03 -11.01 -5.79
N THR A 336 25.38 -12.05 -5.02
CA THR A 336 26.39 -13.03 -5.44
C THR A 336 25.90 -14.48 -5.52
N ASN A 337 24.78 -14.83 -4.88
CA ASN A 337 24.28 -16.19 -4.86
C ASN A 337 23.30 -16.45 -6.02
N ALA A 338 23.81 -17.03 -7.11
CA ALA A 338 23.01 -17.31 -8.30
C ALA A 338 21.80 -18.24 -8.03
N THR A 339 21.94 -19.22 -7.14
CA THR A 339 20.84 -20.13 -6.78
C THR A 339 19.73 -19.36 -6.07
N ARG A 340 20.09 -18.43 -5.15
CA ARG A 340 19.12 -17.58 -4.47
C ARG A 340 18.40 -16.64 -5.43
N GLN A 341 19.14 -16.06 -6.39
CA GLN A 341 18.56 -15.19 -7.40
C GLN A 341 17.57 -15.94 -8.31
N GLN A 342 17.91 -17.14 -8.77
CA GLN A 342 17.01 -17.97 -9.57
C GLN A 342 15.74 -18.35 -8.79
N GLN A 343 15.87 -18.73 -7.53
CA GLN A 343 14.74 -19.06 -6.68
C GLN A 343 13.80 -17.85 -6.51
N LEU A 344 14.35 -16.64 -6.27
CA LEU A 344 13.57 -15.41 -6.15
C LEU A 344 12.82 -15.07 -7.44
N GLN A 345 13.46 -15.22 -8.59
CA GLN A 345 12.81 -14.97 -9.89
C GLN A 345 11.63 -15.92 -10.13
N GLN A 346 11.79 -17.20 -9.77
CA GLN A 346 10.69 -18.17 -9.84
C GLN A 346 9.55 -17.78 -8.89
N ASP A 347 9.88 -17.47 -7.64
CA ASP A 347 8.90 -17.10 -6.61
C ASP A 347 8.14 -15.83 -6.98
N TYR A 348 8.81 -14.82 -7.57
CA TYR A 348 8.15 -13.60 -8.06
C TYR A 348 7.27 -13.85 -9.29
N THR A 349 7.66 -14.81 -10.14
CA THR A 349 6.83 -15.25 -11.27
C THR A 349 5.55 -15.92 -10.76
N ASP A 350 5.68 -16.81 -9.77
CA ASP A 350 4.55 -17.49 -9.14
C ASP A 350 3.63 -16.49 -8.41
N LEU A 351 4.20 -15.54 -7.68
CA LEU A 351 3.48 -14.44 -7.04
C LEU A 351 2.67 -13.62 -8.05
N LYS A 352 3.32 -13.19 -9.14
CA LYS A 352 2.67 -12.44 -10.22
C LYS A 352 1.55 -13.24 -10.84
N THR A 353 1.79 -14.53 -11.12
CA THR A 353 0.78 -15.45 -11.68
C THR A 353 -0.43 -15.58 -10.74
N LEU A 354 -0.18 -15.72 -9.43
CA LEU A 354 -1.23 -15.81 -8.42
C LEU A 354 -2.10 -14.54 -8.39
N LEU A 355 -1.48 -13.37 -8.43
CA LEU A 355 -2.16 -12.07 -8.37
C LEU A 355 -2.91 -11.75 -9.68
N THR A 356 -2.38 -12.17 -10.82
CA THR A 356 -3.03 -11.95 -12.14
C THR A 356 -4.24 -12.85 -12.38
N LYS A 357 -4.39 -13.97 -11.67
CA LYS A 357 -5.59 -14.82 -11.75
C LYS A 357 -6.90 -14.08 -11.48
N GLY A 358 -6.85 -13.01 -10.68
CA GLY A 358 -7.99 -12.13 -10.43
C GLY A 358 -8.35 -11.21 -11.59
N GLY A 359 -7.52 -11.08 -12.62
CA GLY A 359 -7.71 -10.16 -13.75
C GLY A 359 -7.53 -8.69 -13.37
N ASP A 360 -8.18 -7.79 -14.11
CA ASP A 360 -8.15 -6.34 -13.84
C ASP A 360 -9.01 -6.02 -12.59
N ALA A 361 -8.33 -5.87 -11.46
CA ALA A 361 -8.95 -5.61 -10.17
C ALA A 361 -9.93 -4.43 -10.19
N THR A 362 -9.55 -3.34 -10.83
CA THR A 362 -10.36 -2.12 -10.88
C THR A 362 -11.60 -2.31 -11.76
N ALA A 363 -11.43 -2.93 -12.92
CA ALA A 363 -12.56 -3.22 -13.82
C ALA A 363 -13.53 -4.23 -13.19
N ASN A 364 -13.00 -5.26 -12.51
CA ASN A 364 -13.81 -6.24 -11.80
C ASN A 364 -14.59 -5.60 -10.63
N ALA A 365 -13.91 -4.76 -9.83
CA ALA A 365 -14.56 -4.01 -8.75
C ALA A 365 -15.69 -3.13 -9.30
N ALA A 366 -15.44 -2.35 -10.35
CA ALA A 366 -16.44 -1.49 -10.96
C ALA A 366 -17.64 -2.28 -11.50
N LYS A 367 -17.39 -3.38 -12.22
CA LYS A 367 -18.46 -4.27 -12.73
C LYS A 367 -19.29 -4.88 -11.60
N SER A 368 -18.63 -5.33 -10.54
CA SER A 368 -19.25 -5.92 -9.38
C SER A 368 -20.14 -4.92 -8.63
N ILE A 369 -19.65 -3.69 -8.44
CA ILE A 369 -20.39 -2.57 -7.85
C ILE A 369 -21.60 -2.23 -8.71
N TYR A 370 -21.39 -2.01 -10.01
CA TYR A 370 -22.44 -1.63 -10.94
C TYR A 370 -23.56 -2.69 -11.00
N LYS A 371 -23.19 -3.98 -11.11
CA LYS A 371 -24.14 -5.09 -11.10
C LYS A 371 -24.92 -5.20 -9.77
N PHE A 372 -24.27 -4.94 -8.64
CA PHE A 372 -24.92 -4.99 -7.33
C PHE A 372 -25.96 -3.89 -7.15
N LEU A 373 -25.81 -2.77 -7.84
CA LEU A 373 -26.73 -1.61 -7.76
C LEU A 373 -27.79 -1.59 -8.84
N SER A 374 -27.51 -2.19 -10.00
CA SER A 374 -28.48 -2.26 -11.10
C SER A 374 -29.70 -3.11 -10.69
N PRO A 375 -30.92 -2.67 -11.00
CA PRO A 375 -32.09 -3.51 -10.80
C PRO A 375 -31.95 -4.79 -11.64
N THR A 376 -32.26 -5.93 -11.03
CA THR A 376 -32.40 -7.21 -11.70
C THR A 376 -33.64 -7.24 -12.58
#